data_293579924b15452d71aa34a6dd08e3f6
#
_entry.id   293579924b15452d71aa34a6dd08e3f6
#
_cell.length_a   1.000
_cell.length_b   1.000
_cell.length_c   1.000
_cell.angle_alpha   90.00
_cell.angle_beta   90.00
_cell.angle_gamma   90.00
#
_symmetry.space_group_name_H-M   'P 1'
#
loop_
_entity.id
_entity.type
_entity.pdbx_description
1 polymer ?
#
loop_
_entity_poly.entity_id
_entity_poly.type
_entity_poly.pdbx_seq_one_letter_code
_entity_poly.pdbx_strand_id
1 'polypeptide(L)' 'MSDSRLFKILYYLLDKGRATAPELAAQFEVSQRTIYRDIDALSSAGIPVYTEPGRNGGICLLHDFILDRAIL' A
#
# COMPACT_ATOMS: atom_id res chain seq x y z
N MET A 1 -15.16 0.42 -7.41
CA MET A 1 -15.07 1.47 -6.41
C MET A 1 -13.69 1.48 -5.78
N SER A 2 -13.18 2.66 -5.49
CA SER A 2 -11.83 2.81 -4.98
C SER A 2 -11.64 2.21 -3.58
N ASP A 3 -12.69 2.22 -2.77
CA ASP A 3 -12.58 1.69 -1.41
C ASP A 3 -12.19 0.22 -1.40
N SER A 4 -12.79 -0.55 -2.28
CA SER A 4 -12.50 -1.97 -2.38
C SER A 4 -11.02 -2.18 -2.78
N ARG A 5 -10.53 -1.37 -3.72
CA ARG A 5 -9.15 -1.48 -4.15
C ARG A 5 -8.20 -1.07 -3.03
N LEU A 6 -8.56 -0.07 -2.23
CA LEU A 6 -7.73 0.33 -1.10
C LEU A 6 -7.50 -0.83 -0.14
N PHE A 7 -8.56 -1.56 0.19
CA PHE A 7 -8.43 -2.72 1.06
C PHE A 7 -7.57 -3.80 0.42
N LYS A 8 -7.74 -4.02 -0.88
CA LYS A 8 -6.96 -5.03 -1.58
C LYS A 8 -5.47 -4.68 -1.58
N ILE A 9 -5.16 -3.41 -1.78
CA ILE A 9 -3.78 -2.96 -1.74
C ILE A 9 -3.22 -3.15 -0.34
N LEU A 10 -4.00 -2.79 0.68
CA LEU A 10 -3.57 -2.95 2.06
C LEU A 10 -3.27 -4.40 2.37
N TYR A 11 -4.16 -5.31 2.02
CA TYR A 11 -3.94 -6.73 2.27
C TYR A 11 -2.75 -7.27 1.51
N TYR A 12 -2.56 -6.79 0.29
CA TYR A 12 -1.40 -7.20 -0.50
C TYR A 12 -0.11 -6.81 0.20
N LEU A 13 -0.06 -5.58 0.72
CA LEU A 13 1.12 -5.10 1.44
C LEU A 13 1.32 -5.85 2.75
N LEU A 14 0.25 -6.19 3.44
CA LEU A 14 0.35 -6.98 4.67
C LEU A 14 0.94 -8.35 4.38
N ASP A 15 0.53 -8.94 3.28
CA ASP A 15 0.99 -10.29 2.92
C ASP A 15 2.42 -10.28 2.41
N LYS A 16 2.75 -9.34 1.54
CA LYS A 16 4.06 -9.31 0.87
C LYS A 16 5.12 -8.53 1.62
N GLY A 17 4.70 -7.60 2.47
CA GLY A 17 5.61 -6.72 3.18
C GLY A 17 5.93 -5.45 2.42
N ARG A 18 6.04 -5.53 1.12
CA ARG A 18 6.29 -4.36 0.27
C ARG A 18 5.92 -4.70 -1.17
N ALA A 19 5.69 -3.68 -1.96
CA ALA A 19 5.40 -3.85 -3.38
C ALA A 19 5.76 -2.56 -4.10
N THR A 20 6.13 -2.68 -5.37
CA THR A 20 6.42 -1.49 -6.17
C THR A 20 5.12 -0.99 -6.81
N ALA A 21 5.13 0.27 -7.24
CA ALA A 21 3.97 0.82 -7.94
C ALA A 21 3.68 0.06 -9.24
N PRO A 22 4.70 -0.26 -10.06
CA PRO A 22 4.43 -1.08 -11.24
C PRO A 22 3.83 -2.43 -10.91
N GLU A 23 4.29 -3.06 -9.84
CA GLU A 23 3.76 -4.35 -9.40
C GLU A 23 2.28 -4.24 -9.03
N LEU A 24 1.94 -3.24 -8.25
CA LEU A 24 0.56 -3.04 -7.84
C LEU A 24 -0.32 -2.65 -9.02
N ALA A 25 0.22 -1.83 -9.92
CA ALA A 25 -0.53 -1.43 -11.10
C ALA A 25 -0.90 -2.66 -11.95
N ALA A 26 0.05 -3.56 -12.11
CA ALA A 26 -0.20 -4.78 -12.87
C ALA A 26 -1.16 -5.70 -12.14
N GLN A 27 -0.99 -5.82 -10.83
CA GLN A 27 -1.82 -6.70 -10.03
C GLN A 27 -3.29 -6.29 -10.07
N PHE A 28 -3.55 -5.00 -10.03
CA PHE A 28 -4.92 -4.50 -9.97
C PHE A 28 -5.40 -3.88 -11.28
N GLU A 29 -4.59 -4.00 -12.34
CA GLU A 29 -4.96 -3.57 -13.68
C GLU A 29 -5.34 -2.09 -13.73
N VAL A 30 -4.52 -1.27 -13.11
CA VAL A 30 -4.67 0.18 -13.12
C VAL A 30 -3.32 0.81 -13.42
N SER A 31 -3.31 2.13 -13.64
CA SER A 31 -2.07 2.84 -13.90
C SER A 31 -1.29 3.03 -12.59
N GLN A 32 0.02 3.28 -12.72
CA GLN A 32 0.83 3.59 -11.55
C GLN A 32 0.34 4.87 -10.88
N ARG A 33 -0.12 5.83 -11.68
CA ARG A 33 -0.67 7.06 -11.15
C ARG A 33 -1.82 6.78 -10.20
N THR A 34 -2.70 5.86 -10.60
CA THR A 34 -3.82 5.47 -9.76
C THR A 34 -3.34 4.83 -8.46
N ILE A 35 -2.28 4.02 -8.54
CA ILE A 35 -1.71 3.40 -7.36
C ILE A 35 -1.21 4.47 -6.38
N TYR A 36 -0.50 5.49 -6.87
CA TYR A 36 -0.01 6.55 -5.99
C TYR A 36 -1.17 7.32 -5.36
N ARG A 37 -2.24 7.55 -6.10
CA ARG A 37 -3.42 8.20 -5.56
C ARG A 37 -4.07 7.35 -4.47
N ASP A 38 -4.11 6.04 -4.67
CA ASP A 38 -4.65 5.14 -3.66
C ASP A 38 -3.79 5.13 -2.41
N ILE A 39 -2.46 5.17 -2.58
CA ILE A 39 -1.54 5.23 -1.44
C ILE A 39 -1.77 6.52 -0.65
N ASP A 40 -1.98 7.64 -1.34
CA ASP A 40 -2.30 8.90 -0.67
C ASP A 40 -3.59 8.77 0.11
N ALA A 41 -4.59 8.10 -0.46
CA ALA A 41 -5.86 7.91 0.22
C ALA A 41 -5.70 7.07 1.49
N LEU A 42 -4.90 6.02 1.43
CA LEU A 42 -4.61 5.20 2.60
C LEU A 42 -3.91 6.01 3.67
N SER A 43 -2.93 6.81 3.28
CA SER A 43 -2.19 7.65 4.21
C SER A 43 -3.13 8.66 4.87
N SER A 44 -4.02 9.26 4.08
CA SER A 44 -5.00 10.22 4.61
C SER A 44 -5.96 9.57 5.59
N ALA A 45 -6.21 8.29 5.43
CA ALA A 45 -7.10 7.56 6.33
C ALA A 45 -6.40 7.12 7.62
N GLY A 46 -5.14 7.47 7.78
CA GLY A 46 -4.41 7.14 9.00
C GLY A 46 -3.62 5.85 8.93
N ILE A 47 -3.55 5.24 7.77
CA ILE A 47 -2.78 4.01 7.59
C ILE A 47 -1.35 4.40 7.23
N PRO A 48 -0.36 4.01 8.04
CA PRO A 48 1.03 4.46 7.85
C PRO A 48 1.70 3.73 6.68
N VAL A 49 1.41 4.21 5.48
CA VAL A 49 2.00 3.71 4.25
C VAL A 49 3.06 4.70 3.81
N TYR A 50 4.19 4.22 3.35
CA TYR A 50 5.23 5.13 2.87
C TYR A 50 5.90 4.51 1.64
N THR A 51 6.58 5.37 0.88
CA THR A 51 7.32 4.92 -0.29
C THR A 51 8.81 5.11 -0.05
N GLU A 52 9.59 4.13 -0.48
CA GLU A 52 11.04 4.21 -0.40
C GLU A 52 11.58 4.49 -1.79
N PRO A 53 12.43 5.52 -1.94
CA PRO A 53 13.03 5.80 -3.25
C PRO A 53 14.14 4.79 -3.55
N GLY A 54 14.54 4.75 -4.81
CA GLY A 54 15.68 3.96 -5.20
C GLY A 54 15.30 2.72 -5.97
N ARG A 55 16.33 1.98 -6.35
CA ARG A 55 16.20 0.82 -7.21
C ARG A 55 15.34 -0.28 -6.59
N ASN A 56 15.53 -0.52 -5.32
CA ASN A 56 14.77 -1.52 -4.59
C ASN A 56 13.65 -0.89 -3.78
N GLY A 57 13.34 0.35 -4.10
CA GLY A 57 12.28 1.06 -3.39
C GLY A 57 10.94 0.45 -3.66
N GLY A 58 9.99 0.86 -2.85
CA GLY A 58 8.65 0.34 -3.00
C GLY A 58 7.72 0.97 -2.00
N ILE A 59 6.53 0.44 -1.95
CA ILE A 59 5.47 0.92 -1.07
C ILE A 59 5.40 -0.06 0.09
N CYS A 60 5.47 0.47 1.31
CA CYS A 60 5.56 -0.35 2.51
C CYS A 60 4.59 0.14 3.57
N LEU A 61 4.22 -0.75 4.46
CA LEU A 61 3.49 -0.40 5.67
C LEU A 61 4.46 -0.38 6.84
N LEU A 62 4.21 0.52 7.79
CA LEU A 62 4.96 0.49 9.02
C LEU A 62 4.56 -0.76 9.81
N HIS A 63 5.56 -1.54 10.18
CA HIS A 63 5.31 -2.81 10.85
C HIS A 63 4.63 -2.64 12.20
N ASP A 64 4.99 -1.59 12.90
CA ASP A 64 4.43 -1.31 14.22
C ASP A 64 2.93 -1.10 14.17
N PHE A 65 2.44 -0.49 13.10
CA PHE A 65 1.00 -0.29 12.93
C PHE A 65 0.27 -1.64 12.94
N ILE A 66 0.83 -2.61 12.24
CA ILE A 66 0.21 -3.93 12.13
C ILE A 66 0.18 -4.62 13.49
N LEU A 67 1.28 -4.55 14.22
CA LEU A 67 1.38 -5.17 15.54
C LEU A 67 0.42 -4.53 16.53
N ASP A 68 0.30 -3.22 16.50
CA ASP A 68 -0.62 -2.52 17.39
C ASP A 68 -2.06 -2.98 17.16
N ARG A 69 -2.45 -3.11 15.90
CA ARG A 69 -3.80 -3.54 15.58
C ARG A 69 -4.04 -4.99 15.98
N ALA A 70 -3.02 -5.81 15.88
CA ALA A 70 -3.14 -7.22 16.23
C ALA A 70 -3.33 -7.42 17.73
N ILE A 71 -2.76 -6.54 18.52
CA ILE A 71 -2.87 -6.63 19.98
C ILE A 71 -4.27 -6.26 20.44
N LEU A 72 -4.89 -5.35 19.76
CA LEU A 72 -6.22 -4.89 20.12
C LEU A 72 -7.28 -5.88 19.70
#